data_11fc6eb8d44bbee694f17d7b6e9b0eac
#
_entry.id   11fc6eb8d44bbee694f17d7b6e9b0eac
#
_cell.length_a   1.000
_cell.length_b   1.000
_cell.length_c   1.000
_cell.angle_alpha   90.00
_cell.angle_beta   90.00
_cell.angle_gamma   90.00
#
_symmetry.space_group_name_H-M   'P 1'
#
loop_
_entity.id
_entity.type
_entity.pdbx_description
1 polymer ?
#
loop_
_entity_poly.entity_id
_entity_poly.type
_entity_poly.pdbx_seq_one_letter_code
_entity_poly.pdbx_strand_id
1 'polypeptide(L)'
;VIDIGDFAKNVKQHDPSVSAEADALIGAIKNAILYDVKDKQNPNATGLTLFLPFHKLANQEAIPQILNKYNSIEIPDFYRQFIRNFVDDVLADDTKPEVPEGLQENDNALEAVCTSIDYDEAFVVLMTPDEDEDDVINFMGVMLPDAVESTDEGISIQYQWDGQWIGLNGEPASVGDIYETEFEDEEGNLYPITMLEIPVILNDEIVTLEFIIDEDGSFELNNIIPEADENGLIPKETITIEPGDIITLLYEQYNTTTDESIWKEGAQFEVDSEEDLELEVINLPVGQYLIGYSITDLYQNEEFFLNENVFEVR
;
A
#
# COMPACT_ATOMS: atom_id res chain seq x y z
N VAL A 1 12.10 -4.32 -7.32
CA VAL A 1 13.27 -4.77 -8.08
C VAL A 1 13.07 -4.47 -9.55
N ILE A 2 14.00 -3.75 -10.19
CA ILE A 2 13.88 -3.35 -11.60
C ILE A 2 14.72 -4.28 -12.48
N ASP A 3 14.11 -4.87 -13.51
CA ASP A 3 14.82 -5.61 -14.56
C ASP A 3 15.57 -4.64 -15.49
N ILE A 4 16.89 -4.83 -15.65
CA ILE A 4 17.75 -3.92 -16.42
C ILE A 4 17.34 -3.84 -17.89
N GLY A 5 16.94 -4.97 -18.48
CA GLY A 5 16.56 -5.00 -19.89
C GLY A 5 15.24 -4.29 -20.14
N ASP A 6 14.32 -4.39 -19.21
CA ASP A 6 13.04 -3.71 -19.28
C ASP A 6 13.21 -2.20 -19.03
N PHE A 7 14.00 -1.83 -18.02
CA PHE A 7 14.42 -0.44 -17.80
C PHE A 7 15.02 0.17 -19.06
N ALA A 8 15.98 -0.52 -19.71
CA ALA A 8 16.60 0.00 -20.93
C ALA A 8 15.59 0.19 -22.08
N LYS A 9 14.58 -0.68 -22.21
CA LYS A 9 13.50 -0.51 -23.19
C LYS A 9 12.66 0.73 -22.89
N ASN A 10 12.28 0.92 -21.65
CA ASN A 10 11.49 2.08 -21.21
C ASN A 10 12.25 3.38 -21.41
N VAL A 11 13.53 3.46 -20.99
CA VAL A 11 14.38 4.64 -21.24
C VAL A 11 14.45 4.96 -22.74
N LYS A 12 14.68 3.97 -23.59
CA LYS A 12 14.69 4.17 -25.06
C LYS A 12 13.37 4.72 -25.60
N GLN A 13 12.26 4.29 -25.03
CA GLN A 13 10.92 4.74 -25.45
C GLN A 13 10.67 6.20 -25.07
N HIS A 14 11.11 6.61 -23.87
CA HIS A 14 10.89 7.96 -23.35
C HIS A 14 11.96 8.95 -23.79
N ASP A 15 13.21 8.50 -23.98
CA ASP A 15 14.31 9.34 -24.51
C ASP A 15 14.98 8.67 -25.72
N PRO A 16 14.53 9.01 -26.94
CA PRO A 16 15.14 8.48 -28.16
C PRO A 16 16.61 8.85 -28.36
N SER A 17 17.15 9.86 -27.65
CA SER A 17 18.54 10.29 -27.80
C SER A 17 19.54 9.24 -27.32
N VAL A 18 19.15 8.37 -26.38
CA VAL A 18 19.96 7.29 -25.82
C VAL A 18 19.62 5.91 -26.39
N SER A 19 18.89 5.86 -27.53
CA SER A 19 18.43 4.59 -28.13
C SER A 19 19.57 3.65 -28.49
N ALA A 20 20.70 4.17 -28.97
CA ALA A 20 21.83 3.36 -29.36
C ALA A 20 22.50 2.68 -28.16
N GLU A 21 22.65 3.38 -27.06
CA GLU A 21 23.19 2.88 -25.80
C GLU A 21 22.25 1.86 -25.16
N ALA A 22 20.94 2.13 -25.17
CA ALA A 22 19.92 1.21 -24.68
C ALA A 22 19.90 -0.10 -25.49
N ASP A 23 19.98 -0.02 -26.83
CA ASP A 23 20.04 -1.20 -27.69
C ASP A 23 21.35 -1.99 -27.48
N ALA A 24 22.47 -1.31 -27.27
CA ALA A 24 23.74 -1.96 -26.95
C ALA A 24 23.67 -2.70 -25.60
N LEU A 25 23.04 -2.08 -24.58
CA LEU A 25 22.84 -2.70 -23.27
C LEU A 25 21.93 -3.93 -23.37
N ILE A 26 20.77 -3.82 -24.02
CA ILE A 26 19.85 -4.95 -24.26
C ILE A 26 20.56 -6.09 -25.01
N GLY A 27 21.37 -5.76 -26.01
CA GLY A 27 22.18 -6.74 -26.76
C GLY A 27 23.23 -7.44 -25.89
N ALA A 28 23.90 -6.68 -25.01
CA ALA A 28 24.89 -7.24 -24.09
C ALA A 28 24.25 -8.19 -23.06
N ILE A 29 23.08 -7.80 -22.51
CA ILE A 29 22.31 -8.62 -21.58
C ILE A 29 21.91 -9.95 -22.25
N LYS A 30 21.31 -9.89 -23.45
CA LYS A 30 20.90 -11.09 -24.19
C LYS A 30 22.07 -12.02 -24.52
N ASN A 31 23.26 -11.49 -24.74
CA ASN A 31 24.48 -12.29 -25.01
C ASN A 31 25.09 -12.89 -23.73
N ALA A 32 24.85 -12.27 -22.56
CA ALA A 32 25.37 -12.73 -21.29
C ALA A 32 24.52 -13.83 -20.65
N ILE A 33 23.21 -13.82 -20.95
CA ILE A 33 22.25 -14.77 -20.36
C ILE A 33 22.28 -16.07 -21.17
N LEU A 34 22.69 -17.16 -20.52
CA LEU A 34 22.73 -18.49 -21.12
C LEU A 34 21.39 -19.23 -21.01
N TYR A 35 20.58 -18.88 -20.04
CA TYR A 35 19.29 -19.50 -19.78
C TYR A 35 18.35 -18.50 -19.12
N ASP A 36 17.19 -18.30 -19.70
CA ASP A 36 16.16 -17.36 -19.23
C ASP A 36 14.81 -18.08 -19.20
N VAL A 37 14.22 -18.16 -18.01
CA VAL A 37 12.86 -18.69 -17.82
C VAL A 37 11.98 -17.51 -17.45
N LYS A 38 11.01 -17.23 -18.31
CA LYS A 38 10.03 -16.17 -18.12
C LYS A 38 8.71 -16.78 -17.70
N ASP A 39 8.06 -16.16 -16.75
CA ASP A 39 6.66 -16.42 -16.46
C ASP A 39 5.75 -15.53 -17.31
N LYS A 40 4.44 -15.77 -17.18
CA LYS A 40 3.44 -14.97 -17.91
C LYS A 40 3.35 -13.55 -17.36
N GLN A 41 3.59 -13.36 -16.06
CA GLN A 41 3.51 -12.05 -15.38
C GLN A 41 4.69 -11.14 -15.76
N ASN A 42 5.85 -11.73 -16.08
CA ASN A 42 7.06 -10.99 -16.40
C ASN A 42 7.64 -11.35 -17.79
N PRO A 43 6.86 -11.21 -18.88
CA PRO A 43 7.25 -11.68 -20.21
C PRO A 43 8.49 -10.94 -20.78
N ASN A 44 8.76 -9.75 -20.27
CA ASN A 44 9.88 -8.90 -20.70
C ASN A 44 11.10 -9.01 -19.79
N ALA A 45 11.01 -9.70 -18.66
CA ALA A 45 12.12 -9.86 -17.73
C ALA A 45 13.35 -10.46 -18.44
N THR A 46 14.52 -9.94 -18.12
CA THR A 46 15.80 -10.42 -18.68
C THR A 46 16.61 -11.21 -17.66
N GLY A 47 16.10 -11.37 -16.43
CA GLY A 47 16.75 -12.09 -15.35
C GLY A 47 17.92 -11.35 -14.71
N LEU A 48 18.22 -10.13 -15.15
CA LEU A 48 19.20 -9.24 -14.52
C LEU A 48 18.48 -8.08 -13.88
N THR A 49 18.59 -7.96 -12.58
CA THR A 49 17.88 -6.93 -11.81
C THR A 49 18.84 -5.89 -11.25
N LEU A 50 18.35 -4.64 -11.19
CA LEU A 50 18.97 -3.55 -10.46
C LEU A 50 18.34 -3.48 -9.06
N PHE A 51 19.17 -3.36 -8.06
CA PHE A 51 18.70 -2.91 -6.76
C PHE A 51 18.63 -1.38 -6.79
N LEU A 52 17.41 -0.88 -6.71
CA LEU A 52 17.13 0.53 -6.51
C LEU A 52 16.16 0.62 -5.31
N PRO A 53 16.61 1.14 -4.17
CA PRO A 53 15.76 1.26 -2.99
C PRO A 53 14.87 2.50 -3.13
N PHE A 54 13.70 2.30 -3.72
CA PHE A 54 12.70 3.37 -3.83
C PHE A 54 12.01 3.65 -2.49
N HIS A 55 11.94 2.66 -1.60
CA HIS A 55 11.27 2.78 -0.32
C HIS A 55 12.28 3.09 0.78
N LYS A 56 12.28 4.33 1.25
CA LYS A 56 13.21 4.85 2.25
C LYS A 56 13.11 4.08 3.58
N LEU A 57 11.90 3.94 4.12
CA LEU A 57 11.69 3.35 5.45
C LEU A 57 11.97 1.84 5.45
N ALA A 58 11.41 1.10 4.51
CA ALA A 58 11.59 -0.34 4.41
C ALA A 58 13.03 -0.77 4.13
N ASN A 59 13.85 0.13 3.54
CA ASN A 59 15.20 -0.21 3.09
C ASN A 59 16.32 0.33 3.98
N GLN A 60 16.04 1.22 4.96
CA GLN A 60 17.09 1.86 5.78
C GLN A 60 18.03 0.86 6.46
N GLU A 61 17.51 -0.22 7.02
CA GLU A 61 18.32 -1.25 7.66
C GLU A 61 18.96 -2.23 6.67
N ALA A 62 18.28 -2.52 5.57
CA ALA A 62 18.77 -3.44 4.53
C ALA A 62 19.85 -2.83 3.62
N ILE A 63 19.79 -1.52 3.37
CA ILE A 63 20.68 -0.80 2.46
C ILE A 63 22.17 -1.03 2.77
N PRO A 64 22.67 -0.86 4.02
CA PRO A 64 24.09 -1.12 4.32
C PRO A 64 24.51 -2.56 4.03
N GLN A 65 23.65 -3.53 4.28
CA GLN A 65 23.93 -4.95 4.03
C GLN A 65 24.00 -5.23 2.53
N ILE A 66 23.10 -4.67 1.75
CA ILE A 66 23.05 -4.81 0.30
C ILE A 66 24.26 -4.13 -0.36
N LEU A 67 24.59 -2.90 0.05
CA LEU A 67 25.79 -2.21 -0.42
C LEU A 67 27.07 -3.00 -0.12
N ASN A 68 27.15 -3.66 1.04
CA ASN A 68 28.26 -4.52 1.37
C ASN A 68 28.34 -5.76 0.46
N LYS A 69 27.18 -6.35 0.09
CA LYS A 69 27.12 -7.44 -0.89
C LYS A 69 27.61 -6.97 -2.26
N TYR A 70 27.17 -5.80 -2.73
CA TYR A 70 27.67 -5.21 -4.00
C TYR A 70 29.17 -4.92 -3.98
N ASN A 71 29.74 -4.59 -2.83
CA ASN A 71 31.19 -4.40 -2.69
C ASN A 71 31.98 -5.71 -2.76
N SER A 72 31.35 -6.84 -2.46
CA SER A 72 31.99 -8.16 -2.44
C SER A 72 31.99 -8.90 -3.79
N ILE A 73 31.25 -8.39 -4.78
CA ILE A 73 31.17 -8.98 -6.13
C ILE A 73 31.93 -8.12 -7.15
N GLU A 74 32.39 -8.78 -8.22
CA GLU A 74 33.08 -8.09 -9.34
C GLU A 74 32.05 -7.42 -10.24
N ILE A 75 31.72 -6.15 -9.92
CA ILE A 75 30.90 -5.26 -10.76
C ILE A 75 31.73 -4.02 -11.11
N PRO A 76 31.42 -3.35 -12.24
CA PRO A 76 32.10 -2.13 -12.65
C PRO A 76 32.02 -1.02 -11.58
N ASP A 77 33.13 -0.30 -11.39
CA ASP A 77 33.20 0.76 -10.37
C ASP A 77 32.17 1.88 -10.60
N PHE A 78 31.86 2.20 -11.87
CA PHE A 78 30.85 3.20 -12.18
C PHE A 78 29.46 2.79 -11.68
N TYR A 79 29.14 1.48 -11.73
CA TYR A 79 27.84 0.98 -11.26
C TYR A 79 27.77 1.01 -9.72
N ARG A 80 28.88 0.64 -9.04
CA ARG A 80 28.95 0.82 -7.58
C ARG A 80 28.76 2.27 -7.16
N GLN A 81 29.35 3.20 -7.91
CA GLN A 81 29.22 4.62 -7.62
C GLN A 81 27.80 5.12 -7.88
N PHE A 82 27.18 4.64 -8.97
CA PHE A 82 25.78 4.94 -9.25
C PHE A 82 24.85 4.50 -8.10
N ILE A 83 24.96 3.23 -7.66
CA ILE A 83 24.13 2.73 -6.55
C ILE A 83 24.35 3.56 -5.26
N ARG A 84 25.60 3.90 -4.94
CA ARG A 84 25.90 4.73 -3.76
C ARG A 84 25.29 6.11 -3.87
N ASN A 85 25.49 6.77 -5.00
CA ASN A 85 24.93 8.12 -5.20
C ASN A 85 23.40 8.08 -5.13
N PHE A 86 22.78 7.10 -5.75
CA PHE A 86 21.33 6.93 -5.71
C PHE A 86 20.82 6.71 -4.28
N VAL A 87 21.48 5.83 -3.51
CA VAL A 87 21.14 5.61 -2.10
C VAL A 87 21.35 6.88 -1.26
N ASP A 88 22.49 7.55 -1.48
CA ASP A 88 22.78 8.79 -0.74
C ASP A 88 21.74 9.89 -1.05
N ASP A 89 21.30 9.99 -2.31
CA ASP A 89 20.26 10.94 -2.74
C ASP A 89 18.90 10.58 -2.12
N VAL A 90 18.46 9.31 -2.20
CA VAL A 90 17.19 8.83 -1.65
C VAL A 90 17.16 8.97 -0.10
N LEU A 91 18.27 8.69 0.59
CA LEU A 91 18.33 8.83 2.05
C LEU A 91 18.48 10.29 2.53
N ALA A 92 19.03 11.17 1.67
CA ALA A 92 19.23 12.57 2.01
C ALA A 92 17.96 13.43 1.83
N ASP A 93 17.02 12.96 1.03
CA ASP A 93 15.78 13.72 0.79
C ASP A 93 14.81 13.51 1.96
N ASP A 94 14.74 14.52 2.82
CA ASP A 94 13.81 14.62 3.95
C ASP A 94 12.61 15.53 3.61
N THR A 95 12.36 15.77 2.30
CA THR A 95 11.21 16.57 1.90
C THR A 95 9.95 15.76 2.17
N LYS A 96 9.29 16.08 3.26
CA LYS A 96 7.94 15.60 3.54
C LYS A 96 6.95 16.38 2.69
N PRO A 97 5.85 15.72 2.24
CA PRO A 97 4.77 16.46 1.61
C PRO A 97 4.25 17.51 2.61
N GLU A 98 4.19 18.77 2.21
CA GLU A 98 3.57 19.79 3.02
C GLU A 98 2.07 19.79 2.77
N VAL A 99 1.29 19.42 3.77
CA VAL A 99 -0.18 19.50 3.74
C VAL A 99 -0.59 20.88 4.25
N PRO A 100 -1.19 21.74 3.41
CA PRO A 100 -1.60 23.06 3.87
C PRO A 100 -2.76 22.99 4.86
N GLU A 101 -2.79 23.97 5.77
CA GLU A 101 -3.91 24.18 6.67
C GLU A 101 -5.19 24.48 5.86
N GLY A 102 -6.27 23.75 6.14
CA GLY A 102 -7.61 24.09 5.71
C GLY A 102 -8.27 23.05 4.84
N LEU A 103 -9.09 22.22 5.48
CA LEU A 103 -10.15 21.48 4.81
C LEU A 103 -11.30 22.42 4.50
N GLN A 104 -11.73 22.43 3.23
CA GLN A 104 -12.96 23.07 2.85
C GLN A 104 -14.07 22.03 2.85
N GLU A 105 -14.99 22.15 3.79
CA GLU A 105 -16.24 21.40 3.75
C GLU A 105 -17.22 22.07 2.80
N ASN A 106 -17.81 21.28 1.91
CA ASN A 106 -18.90 21.71 1.08
C ASN A 106 -19.93 20.57 1.00
N ASP A 107 -21.04 20.68 1.74
CA ASP A 107 -22.19 19.75 1.74
C ASP A 107 -21.79 18.24 1.75
N ASN A 108 -21.04 17.79 2.75
CA ASN A 108 -20.45 16.45 2.91
C ASN A 108 -19.29 16.10 1.95
N ALA A 109 -18.90 17.00 1.06
CA ALA A 109 -17.67 16.84 0.29
C ALA A 109 -16.49 17.43 1.08
N LEU A 110 -15.43 16.66 1.19
CA LEU A 110 -14.19 17.04 1.84
C LEU A 110 -13.14 17.24 0.78
N GLU A 111 -12.40 18.34 0.85
CA GLU A 111 -11.29 18.62 -0.02
C GLU A 111 -10.07 18.98 0.83
N ALA A 112 -8.99 18.23 0.64
CA ALA A 112 -7.67 18.54 1.18
C ALA A 112 -6.75 18.95 0.04
N VAL A 113 -5.90 19.97 0.25
CA VAL A 113 -4.91 20.39 -0.73
C VAL A 113 -3.52 20.20 -0.13
N CYS A 114 -2.70 19.38 -0.77
CA CYS A 114 -1.30 19.17 -0.46
C CYS A 114 -0.42 19.97 -1.42
N THR A 115 0.62 20.64 -0.92
CA THR A 115 1.55 21.41 -1.75
C THR A 115 2.54 20.54 -2.53
N SER A 116 2.72 19.28 -2.13
CA SER A 116 3.53 18.32 -2.89
C SER A 116 2.83 17.92 -4.19
N ILE A 117 3.56 17.97 -5.29
CA ILE A 117 3.11 17.47 -6.59
C ILE A 117 3.66 16.08 -6.90
N ASP A 118 4.59 15.58 -6.10
CA ASP A 118 5.29 14.32 -6.30
C ASP A 118 4.78 13.27 -5.29
N TYR A 119 3.48 13.00 -5.28
CA TYR A 119 2.89 11.96 -4.45
C TYR A 119 2.93 10.60 -5.18
N ASP A 120 3.01 9.54 -4.40
CA ASP A 120 2.89 8.15 -4.83
C ASP A 120 1.50 7.62 -4.49
N GLU A 121 1.06 7.81 -3.24
CA GLU A 121 -0.21 7.34 -2.73
C GLU A 121 -0.92 8.44 -1.92
N ALA A 122 -2.24 8.40 -1.94
CA ALA A 122 -3.10 9.27 -1.13
C ALA A 122 -4.32 8.49 -0.67
N PHE A 123 -4.56 8.47 0.64
CA PHE A 123 -5.68 7.77 1.25
C PHE A 123 -6.54 8.71 2.09
N VAL A 124 -7.81 8.35 2.19
CA VAL A 124 -8.71 8.84 3.23
C VAL A 124 -8.61 7.90 4.42
N VAL A 125 -8.44 8.44 5.61
CA VAL A 125 -8.34 7.66 6.84
C VAL A 125 -9.55 7.90 7.71
N LEU A 126 -10.26 6.84 8.06
CA LEU A 126 -11.40 6.91 8.97
C LEU A 126 -11.00 6.45 10.37
N MET A 127 -11.47 7.22 11.36
CA MET A 127 -11.17 6.97 12.77
C MET A 127 -12.38 7.24 13.64
N THR A 128 -12.36 6.72 14.86
CA THR A 128 -13.30 7.08 15.92
C THR A 128 -12.56 7.56 17.15
N PRO A 129 -13.04 8.61 17.85
CA PRO A 129 -12.52 8.93 19.17
C PRO A 129 -12.84 7.77 20.12
N ASP A 130 -11.96 7.49 21.06
CA ASP A 130 -12.27 6.54 22.13
C ASP A 130 -13.32 7.17 23.09
N GLU A 131 -14.24 6.34 23.60
CA GLU A 131 -15.31 6.83 24.47
C GLU A 131 -14.85 7.14 25.90
N ASP A 132 -13.77 6.52 26.33
CA ASP A 132 -13.27 6.56 27.70
C ASP A 132 -11.99 7.42 27.88
N GLU A 133 -11.23 7.62 26.80
CA GLU A 133 -9.93 8.28 26.83
C GLU A 133 -9.82 9.36 25.72
N ASP A 134 -9.81 10.65 26.14
CA ASP A 134 -9.82 11.81 25.23
C ASP A 134 -8.59 11.89 24.30
N ASP A 135 -7.48 11.22 24.62
CA ASP A 135 -6.23 11.20 23.89
C ASP A 135 -5.99 9.91 23.11
N VAL A 136 -7.05 9.12 22.95
CA VAL A 136 -7.00 7.85 22.21
C VAL A 136 -7.92 7.89 21.00
N ILE A 137 -7.41 7.40 19.88
CA ILE A 137 -8.12 7.32 18.59
C ILE A 137 -8.06 5.87 18.12
N ASN A 138 -9.20 5.35 17.66
CA ASN A 138 -9.30 4.03 17.05
C ASN A 138 -9.29 4.20 15.53
N PHE A 139 -8.33 3.59 14.83
CA PHE A 139 -8.27 3.56 13.36
C PHE A 139 -9.24 2.51 12.83
N MET A 140 -10.14 2.94 11.97
CA MET A 140 -11.00 2.05 11.18
C MET A 140 -10.34 1.69 9.84
N GLY A 141 -9.30 2.42 9.45
CA GLY A 141 -8.46 2.10 8.31
C GLY A 141 -8.48 3.14 7.21
N VAL A 142 -8.07 2.70 6.02
CA VAL A 142 -7.88 3.54 4.85
C VAL A 142 -8.87 3.23 3.74
N MET A 143 -9.17 4.23 2.90
CA MET A 143 -9.93 4.10 1.66
C MET A 143 -9.32 4.96 0.57
N LEU A 144 -9.55 4.59 -0.68
CA LEU A 144 -9.21 5.44 -1.81
C LEU A 144 -10.09 6.68 -1.82
N PRO A 145 -9.54 7.87 -2.09
CA PRO A 145 -10.33 9.08 -2.29
C PRO A 145 -11.15 8.98 -3.57
N ASP A 146 -12.26 9.74 -3.66
CA ASP A 146 -13.09 9.81 -4.87
C ASP A 146 -12.32 10.38 -6.06
N ALA A 147 -11.41 11.34 -5.80
CA ALA A 147 -10.53 11.90 -6.80
C ALA A 147 -9.25 12.49 -6.18
N VAL A 148 -8.16 12.38 -6.92
CA VAL A 148 -6.92 13.10 -6.66
C VAL A 148 -6.56 13.86 -7.92
N GLU A 149 -6.53 15.20 -7.85
CA GLU A 149 -6.28 16.06 -8.99
C GLU A 149 -5.03 16.91 -8.78
N SER A 150 -4.17 16.95 -9.81
CA SER A 150 -3.02 17.87 -9.83
C SER A 150 -3.50 19.30 -10.12
N THR A 151 -3.05 20.24 -9.31
CA THR A 151 -3.36 21.67 -9.44
C THR A 151 -2.08 22.49 -9.57
N ASP A 152 -2.18 23.80 -9.86
CA ASP A 152 -1.02 24.71 -9.87
C ASP A 152 -0.42 24.91 -8.45
N GLU A 153 -1.17 24.56 -7.41
CA GLU A 153 -0.78 24.72 -6.00
C GLU A 153 -0.33 23.41 -5.34
N GLY A 154 -0.50 22.26 -6.04
CA GLY A 154 -0.19 20.93 -5.53
C GLY A 154 -1.22 19.91 -5.99
N ILE A 155 -1.60 18.98 -5.12
CA ILE A 155 -2.67 18.00 -5.35
C ILE A 155 -3.90 18.36 -4.52
N SER A 156 -5.09 18.17 -5.10
CA SER A 156 -6.38 18.23 -4.41
C SER A 156 -6.90 16.82 -4.24
N ILE A 157 -7.22 16.44 -3.01
CA ILE A 157 -7.78 15.14 -2.64
C ILE A 157 -9.23 15.37 -2.29
N GLN A 158 -10.14 14.66 -2.96
CA GLN A 158 -11.58 14.81 -2.79
C GLN A 158 -12.18 13.52 -2.25
N TYR A 159 -13.05 13.65 -1.25
CA TYR A 159 -13.78 12.54 -0.66
C TYR A 159 -15.19 12.98 -0.26
N GLN A 160 -16.19 12.17 -0.54
CA GLN A 160 -17.56 12.40 -0.13
C GLN A 160 -17.95 11.45 1.01
N TRP A 161 -18.15 12.04 2.19
CA TRP A 161 -18.62 11.31 3.36
C TRP A 161 -20.11 10.99 3.24
N ASP A 162 -20.46 9.71 3.25
CA ASP A 162 -21.84 9.22 3.17
C ASP A 162 -22.29 8.40 4.40
N GLY A 163 -21.39 8.20 5.37
CA GLY A 163 -21.66 7.43 6.58
C GLY A 163 -21.61 5.92 6.37
N GLN A 164 -21.01 5.47 5.27
CA GLN A 164 -20.81 4.06 4.96
C GLN A 164 -19.36 3.66 5.16
N TRP A 165 -19.14 2.36 5.35
CA TRP A 165 -17.81 1.77 5.51
C TRP A 165 -17.82 0.30 5.12
N ILE A 166 -16.64 -0.30 5.06
CA ILE A 166 -16.47 -1.73 4.85
C ILE A 166 -16.79 -2.49 6.14
N GLY A 167 -17.62 -3.50 6.02
CA GLY A 167 -17.95 -4.40 7.11
C GLY A 167 -17.69 -5.86 6.75
N LEU A 168 -17.20 -6.63 7.70
CA LEU A 168 -17.08 -8.08 7.60
C LEU A 168 -18.15 -8.73 8.48
N ASN A 169 -19.01 -9.54 7.87
CA ASN A 169 -20.15 -10.19 8.54
C ASN A 169 -21.06 -9.18 9.29
N GLY A 170 -21.25 -7.99 8.70
CA GLY A 170 -22.10 -6.93 9.25
C GLY A 170 -21.48 -6.07 10.34
N GLU A 171 -20.24 -6.33 10.75
CA GLU A 171 -19.50 -5.55 11.74
C GLU A 171 -18.44 -4.68 11.04
N PRO A 172 -18.23 -3.42 11.45
CA PRO A 172 -17.22 -2.57 10.86
C PRO A 172 -15.82 -3.20 10.93
N ALA A 173 -15.17 -3.35 9.78
CA ALA A 173 -13.83 -3.91 9.70
C ALA A 173 -12.78 -2.81 9.59
N SER A 174 -11.60 -3.04 10.13
CA SER A 174 -10.45 -2.19 9.91
C SER A 174 -9.83 -2.52 8.55
N VAL A 175 -9.71 -1.53 7.68
CA VAL A 175 -9.06 -1.68 6.38
C VAL A 175 -7.59 -1.30 6.54
N GLY A 176 -6.72 -2.31 6.51
CA GLY A 176 -5.27 -2.12 6.69
C GLY A 176 -4.62 -1.50 5.47
N ASP A 177 -5.04 -1.92 4.26
CA ASP A 177 -4.56 -1.39 3.00
C ASP A 177 -5.63 -1.53 1.91
N ILE A 178 -5.55 -0.66 0.90
CA ILE A 178 -6.36 -0.72 -0.32
C ILE A 178 -5.53 -0.17 -1.49
N TYR A 179 -5.38 -0.96 -2.55
CA TYR A 179 -4.54 -0.59 -3.68
C TYR A 179 -5.08 -1.11 -5.00
N GLU A 180 -4.73 -0.41 -6.07
CA GLU A 180 -5.04 -0.83 -7.43
C GLU A 180 -3.87 -1.61 -8.03
N THR A 181 -4.18 -2.72 -8.67
CA THR A 181 -3.21 -3.55 -9.40
C THR A 181 -3.80 -4.04 -10.71
N GLU A 182 -3.04 -4.78 -11.50
CA GLU A 182 -3.49 -5.36 -12.76
C GLU A 182 -3.52 -6.89 -12.65
N PHE A 183 -4.66 -7.47 -12.99
CA PHE A 183 -4.84 -8.90 -13.13
C PHE A 183 -4.73 -9.32 -14.60
N GLU A 184 -3.99 -10.40 -14.88
CA GLU A 184 -3.86 -10.98 -16.22
C GLU A 184 -4.77 -12.21 -16.34
N ASP A 185 -5.70 -12.18 -17.28
CA ASP A 185 -6.56 -13.34 -17.57
C ASP A 185 -5.82 -14.47 -18.31
N GLU A 186 -6.50 -15.59 -18.53
CA GLU A 186 -5.96 -16.75 -19.26
C GLU A 186 -5.57 -16.44 -20.72
N GLU A 187 -6.12 -15.37 -21.29
CA GLU A 187 -5.85 -14.90 -22.65
C GLU A 187 -4.69 -13.89 -22.72
N GLY A 188 -4.19 -13.43 -21.57
CA GLY A 188 -3.10 -12.45 -21.44
C GLY A 188 -3.56 -11.00 -21.50
N ASN A 189 -4.85 -10.73 -21.25
CA ASN A 189 -5.35 -9.36 -21.12
C ASN A 189 -5.17 -8.88 -19.68
N LEU A 190 -4.78 -7.63 -19.52
CA LEU A 190 -4.65 -6.98 -18.21
C LEU A 190 -5.93 -6.21 -17.86
N TYR A 191 -6.41 -6.41 -16.66
CA TYR A 191 -7.56 -5.72 -16.08
C TYR A 191 -7.16 -5.06 -14.79
N PRO A 192 -7.51 -3.78 -14.58
CA PRO A 192 -7.35 -3.17 -13.28
C PRO A 192 -8.28 -3.84 -12.28
N ILE A 193 -7.75 -4.18 -11.12
CA ILE A 193 -8.49 -4.68 -9.97
C ILE A 193 -8.09 -3.86 -8.74
N THR A 194 -9.03 -3.70 -7.81
CA THR A 194 -8.75 -3.11 -6.51
C THR A 194 -8.65 -4.25 -5.50
N MET A 195 -7.57 -4.24 -4.72
CA MET A 195 -7.33 -5.15 -3.62
C MET A 195 -7.58 -4.43 -2.30
N LEU A 196 -8.11 -5.15 -1.32
CA LEU A 196 -8.40 -4.64 0.01
C LEU A 196 -7.92 -5.63 1.06
N GLU A 197 -7.23 -5.15 2.08
CA GLU A 197 -6.63 -5.95 3.14
C GLU A 197 -7.28 -5.67 4.49
N ILE A 198 -7.72 -6.74 5.17
CA ILE A 198 -8.33 -6.66 6.51
C ILE A 198 -7.50 -7.49 7.49
N PRO A 199 -6.86 -6.87 8.49
CA PRO A 199 -6.17 -7.59 9.54
C PRO A 199 -7.17 -8.25 10.51
N VAL A 200 -6.95 -9.52 10.79
CA VAL A 200 -7.78 -10.30 11.73
C VAL A 200 -6.92 -11.26 12.54
N ILE A 201 -7.49 -11.80 13.60
CA ILE A 201 -6.96 -13.00 14.27
C ILE A 201 -7.79 -14.19 13.79
N LEU A 202 -7.13 -15.16 13.18
CA LEU A 202 -7.69 -16.47 12.85
C LEU A 202 -7.22 -17.48 13.90
N ASN A 203 -8.11 -17.94 14.76
CA ASN A 203 -7.88 -18.84 15.90
C ASN A 203 -6.79 -18.30 16.83
N ASP A 204 -5.95 -17.72 16.94
CA ASP A 204 -4.91 -17.15 17.80
C ASP A 204 -3.72 -16.58 16.98
N GLU A 205 -3.82 -16.62 15.64
CA GLU A 205 -2.78 -16.14 14.75
C GLU A 205 -3.25 -14.88 13.99
N ILE A 206 -2.41 -13.86 13.92
CA ILE A 206 -2.68 -12.67 13.12
C ILE A 206 -2.49 -13.03 11.64
N VAL A 207 -3.51 -12.73 10.85
CA VAL A 207 -3.49 -12.91 9.40
C VAL A 207 -4.14 -11.71 8.73
N THR A 208 -3.87 -11.52 7.44
CA THR A 208 -4.54 -10.54 6.60
C THR A 208 -5.47 -11.25 5.65
N LEU A 209 -6.74 -10.90 5.67
CA LEU A 209 -7.71 -11.29 4.66
C LEU A 209 -7.58 -10.33 3.48
N GLU A 210 -7.23 -10.84 2.31
CA GLU A 210 -7.10 -10.08 1.07
C GLU A 210 -8.33 -10.32 0.19
N PHE A 211 -9.06 -9.26 -0.14
CA PHE A 211 -10.23 -9.30 -0.99
C PHE A 211 -9.99 -8.58 -2.31
N ILE A 212 -10.59 -9.09 -3.39
CA ILE A 212 -10.72 -8.38 -4.66
C ILE A 212 -12.05 -7.63 -4.64
N ILE A 213 -12.02 -6.39 -5.12
CA ILE A 213 -13.23 -5.61 -5.41
C ILE A 213 -13.45 -5.69 -6.91
N ASP A 214 -14.55 -6.34 -7.32
CA ASP A 214 -14.94 -6.47 -8.71
C ASP A 214 -15.51 -5.16 -9.29
N GLU A 215 -15.60 -5.07 -10.62
CA GLU A 215 -16.16 -3.92 -11.33
C GLU A 215 -17.61 -3.57 -10.93
N ASP A 216 -18.38 -4.54 -10.45
CA ASP A 216 -19.75 -4.34 -9.98
C ASP A 216 -19.83 -3.95 -8.50
N GLY A 217 -18.68 -3.85 -7.82
CA GLY A 217 -18.55 -3.51 -6.40
C GLY A 217 -18.76 -4.68 -5.45
N SER A 218 -18.80 -5.91 -5.95
CA SER A 218 -18.81 -7.11 -5.11
C SER A 218 -17.39 -7.43 -4.61
N PHE A 219 -17.33 -8.15 -3.48
CA PHE A 219 -16.08 -8.53 -2.84
C PHE A 219 -15.90 -10.04 -2.91
N GLU A 220 -14.70 -10.48 -3.28
CA GLU A 220 -14.33 -11.90 -3.28
C GLU A 220 -13.04 -12.10 -2.49
N LEU A 221 -13.03 -13.04 -1.54
CA LEU A 221 -11.82 -13.40 -0.81
C LEU A 221 -10.82 -14.04 -1.77
N ASN A 222 -9.67 -13.40 -1.92
CA ASN A 222 -8.60 -13.85 -2.80
C ASN A 222 -7.57 -14.70 -2.06
N ASN A 223 -7.21 -14.27 -0.84
CA ASN A 223 -6.12 -14.92 -0.11
C ASN A 223 -6.24 -14.69 1.40
N ILE A 224 -5.61 -15.58 2.17
CA ILE A 224 -5.37 -15.39 3.61
C ILE A 224 -3.86 -15.41 3.82
N ILE A 225 -3.32 -14.24 4.15
CA ILE A 225 -1.88 -14.00 4.22
C ILE A 225 -1.44 -14.06 5.68
N PRO A 226 -0.56 -14.99 6.06
CA PRO A 226 0.00 -15.02 7.41
C PRO A 226 0.94 -13.85 7.66
N GLU A 227 1.09 -13.45 8.91
CA GLU A 227 2.08 -12.45 9.30
C GLU A 227 3.49 -12.88 8.89
N ALA A 228 4.31 -11.91 8.46
CA ALA A 228 5.70 -12.17 8.12
C ALA A 228 6.50 -12.60 9.37
N ASP A 229 7.45 -13.50 9.17
CA ASP A 229 8.35 -13.92 10.24
C ASP A 229 9.30 -12.78 10.69
N GLU A 230 10.11 -13.03 11.71
CA GLU A 230 11.12 -12.09 12.24
C GLU A 230 12.14 -11.57 11.18
N ASN A 231 12.21 -12.21 10.01
CA ASN A 231 13.06 -11.82 8.90
C ASN A 231 12.28 -11.09 7.79
N GLY A 232 11.00 -10.84 7.99
CA GLY A 232 10.10 -10.22 7.00
C GLY A 232 9.70 -11.18 5.86
N LEU A 233 9.77 -12.49 6.08
CA LEU A 233 9.38 -13.49 5.09
C LEU A 233 7.97 -14.02 5.39
N ILE A 234 7.08 -13.91 4.41
CA ILE A 234 5.76 -14.50 4.49
C ILE A 234 5.90 -16.03 4.30
N PRO A 235 5.34 -16.85 5.20
CA PRO A 235 5.29 -18.29 5.03
C PRO A 235 4.61 -18.68 3.70
N LYS A 236 5.10 -19.76 3.07
CA LYS A 236 4.52 -20.24 1.80
C LYS A 236 3.32 -21.18 2.00
N GLU A 237 2.92 -21.40 3.22
CA GLU A 237 1.79 -22.25 3.56
C GLU A 237 0.49 -21.53 3.20
N THR A 238 -0.38 -22.22 2.48
CA THR A 238 -1.74 -21.71 2.20
C THR A 238 -2.58 -21.93 3.45
N ILE A 239 -3.14 -20.85 3.97
CA ILE A 239 -4.12 -20.89 5.06
C ILE A 239 -5.49 -21.08 4.42
N THR A 240 -6.29 -21.97 4.98
CA THR A 240 -7.69 -22.21 4.59
C THR A 240 -8.56 -22.21 5.83
N ILE A 241 -9.79 -21.75 5.68
CA ILE A 241 -10.79 -21.77 6.76
C ILE A 241 -11.30 -23.21 6.93
N GLU A 242 -11.29 -23.68 8.18
CA GLU A 242 -11.88 -24.98 8.56
C GLU A 242 -13.14 -24.76 9.42
N PRO A 243 -14.10 -25.72 9.42
CA PRO A 243 -15.31 -25.62 10.22
C PRO A 243 -15.03 -25.42 11.71
N GLY A 244 -15.57 -24.36 12.26
CA GLY A 244 -15.41 -23.98 13.66
C GLY A 244 -14.23 -23.05 13.93
N ASP A 245 -13.58 -22.54 12.88
CA ASP A 245 -12.57 -21.53 13.02
C ASP A 245 -13.17 -20.21 13.53
N ILE A 246 -12.38 -19.46 14.26
CA ILE A 246 -12.78 -18.22 14.90
C ILE A 246 -12.01 -17.08 14.26
N ILE A 247 -12.76 -16.11 13.72
CA ILE A 247 -12.22 -14.86 13.23
C ILE A 247 -12.52 -13.77 14.26
N THR A 248 -11.49 -13.00 14.63
CA THR A 248 -11.62 -11.81 15.48
C THR A 248 -11.11 -10.60 14.69
N LEU A 249 -11.96 -9.58 14.52
CA LEU A 249 -11.56 -8.34 13.90
C LEU A 249 -10.49 -7.65 14.73
N LEU A 250 -9.53 -7.05 14.07
CA LEU A 250 -8.50 -6.22 14.69
C LEU A 250 -8.68 -4.76 14.27
N TYR A 251 -8.38 -3.85 15.17
CA TYR A 251 -8.25 -2.43 14.87
C TYR A 251 -7.06 -1.86 15.64
N GLU A 252 -6.44 -0.84 15.07
CA GLU A 252 -5.33 -0.15 15.70
C GLU A 252 -5.88 0.97 16.58
N GLN A 253 -5.40 1.03 17.81
CA GLN A 253 -5.67 2.11 18.75
C GLN A 253 -4.39 2.90 18.96
N TYR A 254 -4.45 4.21 18.69
CA TYR A 254 -3.34 5.12 18.79
C TYR A 254 -3.54 6.12 19.93
N ASN A 255 -2.54 6.29 20.78
CA ASN A 255 -2.53 7.30 21.82
C ASN A 255 -1.74 8.53 21.36
N THR A 256 -2.45 9.65 21.17
CA THR A 256 -1.89 10.91 20.66
C THR A 256 -0.91 11.60 21.61
N THR A 257 -0.93 11.22 22.90
CA THR A 257 -0.02 11.79 23.93
C THR A 257 1.28 11.01 24.05
N THR A 258 1.22 9.66 23.95
CA THR A 258 2.41 8.80 24.09
C THR A 258 3.04 8.42 22.77
N ASP A 259 2.37 8.67 21.65
CA ASP A 259 2.79 8.26 20.30
C ASP A 259 2.95 6.74 20.20
N GLU A 260 2.04 6.00 20.81
CA GLU A 260 2.08 4.55 20.86
C GLU A 260 0.79 3.97 20.23
N SER A 261 0.97 2.95 19.40
CA SER A 261 -0.09 2.16 18.80
C SER A 261 -0.16 0.77 19.42
N ILE A 262 -1.39 0.26 19.59
CA ILE A 262 -1.63 -1.12 20.01
C ILE A 262 -2.79 -1.71 19.21
N TRP A 263 -2.72 -3.01 18.93
CA TRP A 263 -3.84 -3.76 18.37
C TRP A 263 -4.88 -4.06 19.44
N LYS A 264 -6.15 -3.87 19.07
CA LYS A 264 -7.33 -4.20 19.87
C LYS A 264 -8.19 -5.21 19.14
N GLU A 265 -8.78 -6.11 19.91
CA GLU A 265 -9.74 -7.08 19.43
C GLU A 265 -11.14 -6.46 19.35
N GLY A 266 -11.79 -6.63 18.19
CA GLY A 266 -13.15 -6.21 17.92
C GLY A 266 -14.15 -7.37 17.99
N ALA A 267 -15.12 -7.37 17.06
CA ALA A 267 -16.11 -8.43 16.94
C ALA A 267 -15.49 -9.78 16.61
N GLN A 268 -16.13 -10.85 17.08
CA GLN A 268 -15.69 -12.21 16.88
C GLN A 268 -16.82 -13.07 16.32
N PHE A 269 -16.51 -13.92 15.36
CA PHE A 269 -17.45 -14.87 14.76
C PHE A 269 -16.81 -16.21 14.45
N GLU A 270 -17.63 -17.27 14.56
CA GLU A 270 -17.27 -18.63 14.15
C GLU A 270 -17.65 -18.79 12.67
N VAL A 271 -16.76 -19.37 11.88
CA VAL A 271 -16.90 -19.62 10.46
C VAL A 271 -16.68 -21.09 10.14
N ASP A 272 -17.37 -21.61 9.14
CA ASP A 272 -17.25 -23.01 8.70
C ASP A 272 -16.54 -23.13 7.33
N SER A 273 -16.43 -22.02 6.60
CA SER A 273 -15.79 -21.95 5.28
C SER A 273 -15.44 -20.50 4.91
N GLU A 274 -14.66 -20.33 3.86
CA GLU A 274 -14.35 -19.01 3.27
C GLU A 274 -15.61 -18.28 2.77
N GLU A 275 -16.66 -19.04 2.36
CA GLU A 275 -17.95 -18.49 1.92
C GLU A 275 -18.73 -17.80 3.06
N ASP A 276 -18.36 -18.06 4.33
CA ASP A 276 -18.97 -17.42 5.49
C ASP A 276 -18.35 -16.05 5.81
N LEU A 277 -17.30 -15.65 5.07
CA LEU A 277 -16.68 -14.34 5.17
C LEU A 277 -17.35 -13.38 4.19
N GLU A 278 -18.44 -12.76 4.63
CA GLU A 278 -19.20 -11.80 3.83
C GLU A 278 -18.66 -10.39 4.04
N LEU A 279 -17.95 -9.86 3.04
CA LEU A 279 -17.50 -8.48 3.03
C LEU A 279 -18.54 -7.63 2.28
N GLU A 280 -18.94 -6.53 2.87
CA GLU A 280 -19.99 -5.67 2.30
C GLU A 280 -19.79 -4.20 2.72
N VAL A 281 -20.43 -3.30 1.99
CA VAL A 281 -20.53 -1.89 2.41
C VAL A 281 -21.70 -1.77 3.38
N ILE A 282 -21.42 -1.37 4.61
CA ILE A 282 -22.42 -1.20 5.68
C ILE A 282 -22.63 0.27 6.03
N ASN A 283 -23.78 0.59 6.61
CA ASN A 283 -23.94 1.87 7.29
C ASN A 283 -23.24 1.81 8.64
N LEU A 284 -22.39 2.79 8.89
CA LEU A 284 -21.70 2.88 10.17
C LEU A 284 -22.69 3.02 11.34
N PRO A 285 -22.38 2.48 12.51
CA PRO A 285 -23.12 2.70 13.73
C PRO A 285 -23.30 4.19 14.05
N VAL A 286 -24.38 4.53 14.77
CA VAL A 286 -24.57 5.89 15.29
C VAL A 286 -23.39 6.25 16.19
N GLY A 287 -22.70 7.33 15.87
CA GLY A 287 -21.48 7.69 16.58
C GLY A 287 -20.78 8.91 16.01
N GLN A 288 -19.62 9.20 16.59
CA GLN A 288 -18.72 10.26 16.14
C GLN A 288 -17.55 9.67 15.38
N TYR A 289 -17.21 10.28 14.24
CA TYR A 289 -16.14 9.84 13.35
C TYR A 289 -15.21 11.00 13.03
N LEU A 290 -13.97 10.68 12.84
CA LEU A 290 -12.91 11.60 12.41
C LEU A 290 -12.42 11.15 11.03
N ILE A 291 -12.17 12.09 10.16
CA ILE A 291 -11.63 11.85 8.83
C ILE A 291 -10.28 12.52 8.73
N GLY A 292 -9.30 11.78 8.29
CA GLY A 292 -7.98 12.28 7.97
C GLY A 292 -7.57 11.90 6.56
N TYR A 293 -6.36 12.30 6.21
CA TYR A 293 -5.72 11.92 4.95
C TYR A 293 -4.31 11.45 5.25
N SER A 294 -3.89 10.40 4.57
CA SER A 294 -2.49 9.97 4.52
C SER A 294 -1.98 10.19 3.10
N ILE A 295 -0.82 10.80 2.97
CA ILE A 295 -0.19 11.07 1.69
C ILE A 295 1.23 10.56 1.77
N THR A 296 1.60 9.74 0.81
CA THR A 296 2.96 9.22 0.67
C THR A 296 3.60 9.81 -0.59
N ASP A 297 4.80 10.36 -0.48
CA ASP A 297 5.54 10.85 -1.64
C ASP A 297 6.31 9.73 -2.35
N LEU A 298 6.90 10.02 -3.52
CA LEU A 298 7.71 9.08 -4.29
C LEU A 298 8.95 8.56 -3.52
N TYR A 299 9.33 9.20 -2.42
CA TYR A 299 10.44 8.80 -1.55
C TYR A 299 9.97 8.05 -0.31
N GLN A 300 8.66 7.74 -0.24
CA GLN A 300 8.01 7.05 0.88
C GLN A 300 8.08 7.87 2.20
N ASN A 301 8.06 9.18 2.09
CA ASN A 301 7.75 10.02 3.24
C ASN A 301 6.23 10.08 3.35
N GLU A 302 5.72 9.64 4.47
CA GLU A 302 4.30 9.70 4.80
C GLU A 302 4.02 10.92 5.67
N GLU A 303 2.95 11.64 5.34
CA GLU A 303 2.41 12.71 6.18
C GLU A 303 0.93 12.42 6.42
N PHE A 304 0.56 12.41 7.69
CA PHE A 304 -0.81 12.20 8.11
C PHE A 304 -1.44 13.54 8.51
N PHE A 305 -2.63 13.78 8.01
CA PHE A 305 -3.41 15.00 8.26
C PHE A 305 -4.79 14.66 8.84
N LEU A 306 -5.06 15.12 10.05
CA LEU A 306 -6.34 14.93 10.71
C LEU A 306 -7.23 16.15 10.48
N ASN A 307 -8.45 15.94 9.98
CA ASN A 307 -9.49 16.96 10.02
C ASN A 307 -9.98 17.15 11.46
N GLU A 308 -9.96 18.38 11.94
CA GLU A 308 -10.45 18.72 13.30
C GLU A 308 -11.98 18.61 13.46
N ASN A 309 -12.72 18.46 12.35
CA ASN A 309 -14.16 18.35 12.39
C ASN A 309 -14.59 16.92 12.73
N VAL A 310 -15.55 16.80 13.62
CA VAL A 310 -16.17 15.53 13.99
C VAL A 310 -17.43 15.33 13.15
N PHE A 311 -17.51 14.20 12.48
CA PHE A 311 -18.66 13.79 11.69
C PHE A 311 -19.59 12.92 12.52
N GLU A 312 -20.89 13.17 12.44
CA GLU A 312 -21.90 12.41 13.19
C GLU A 312 -22.72 11.52 12.24
N VAL A 313 -22.73 10.20 12.48
CA VAL A 313 -23.74 9.28 11.95
C VAL A 313 -24.91 9.24 12.93
N ARG A 314 -26.15 9.46 12.44
CA ARG A 314 -27.37 9.59 13.24
C ARG A 314 -28.40 8.52 12.95
#